data_a8821259cc126a4529a6111267c96a23
#
_entry.id   a8821259cc126a4529a6111267c96a23
#
_cell.length_a   1.000
_cell.length_b   1.000
_cell.length_c   1.000
_cell.angle_alpha   90.00
_cell.angle_beta   90.00
_cell.angle_gamma   90.00
#
_symmetry.space_group_name_H-M   'P 1'
#
loop_
_entity.id
_entity.type
_entity.pdbx_description
1 polymer ?
#
loop_
_entity_poly.entity_id
_entity_poly.type
_entity_poly.pdbx_seq_one_letter_code
_entity_poly.pdbx_strand_id
1 'polypeptide(L)'
;MTRLPLRPIFLASIGALALAGCGKGTTDQSKEQAVVAKVAAPAGKQWSTTVTKTAEGGYLMGNPDAPIKIIEYASLTCSHCADFSKESHEEIKRDFIDTGRVSLEVHNFIRDPLDATAAAIIRCAPVDRYFPLQENVFASQEELFAGVKGNDAAGEAAMKLPPAQRFPALAKALKLDQFFQSRGVPADQINACLGNLDNISKLEQGTNAAVEKYKIQGTPTFVVNG
;
A
#
# COMPACT_ATOMS: atom_id res chain seq x y z
N MET A 1 60.56 -28.85 82.66
CA MET A 1 59.79 -29.76 83.55
C MET A 1 58.32 -29.37 83.43
N THR A 2 57.50 -30.38 83.23
CA THR A 2 56.09 -30.51 83.56
C THR A 2 55.12 -30.39 82.36
N ARG A 3 54.92 -31.52 81.76
CA ARG A 3 53.63 -32.29 81.54
C ARG A 3 52.45 -31.60 80.90
N LEU A 4 52.15 -32.22 79.69
CA LEU A 4 50.83 -32.30 79.13
C LEU A 4 49.74 -32.80 80.07
N PRO A 5 48.49 -32.49 79.85
CA PRO A 5 47.61 -33.57 79.46
C PRO A 5 46.68 -33.30 78.22
N LEU A 6 46.47 -34.36 77.51
CA LEU A 6 45.40 -34.60 76.52
C LEU A 6 44.00 -34.39 77.12
N ARG A 7 43.08 -33.89 76.30
CA ARG A 7 41.66 -34.29 76.32
C ARG A 7 40.87 -33.67 75.17
N PRO A 8 39.61 -34.16 74.88
CA PRO A 8 39.35 -35.15 73.83
C PRO A 8 38.57 -34.54 72.68
N ILE A 9 38.49 -35.33 71.66
CA ILE A 9 37.74 -35.10 70.43
C ILE A 9 36.22 -35.06 70.70
N PHE A 10 35.54 -33.93 70.36
CA PHE A 10 34.12 -33.92 70.15
C PHE A 10 33.81 -33.79 68.67
N LEU A 11 33.25 -34.85 68.10
CA LEU A 11 32.65 -34.84 66.83
C LEU A 11 31.36 -33.96 66.88
N ALA A 12 31.40 -32.85 66.20
CA ALA A 12 30.18 -32.07 65.96
C ALA A 12 29.79 -32.23 64.49
N SER A 13 28.66 -32.87 64.32
CA SER A 13 28.00 -33.10 63.03
C SER A 13 27.62 -31.78 62.38
N ILE A 14 28.20 -31.45 61.24
CA ILE A 14 27.82 -30.31 60.44
C ILE A 14 26.67 -30.74 59.57
N GLY A 15 25.44 -30.31 59.92
CA GLY A 15 24.25 -30.42 59.09
C GLY A 15 24.40 -29.50 57.87
N ALA A 16 24.39 -30.08 56.66
CA ALA A 16 24.34 -29.34 55.43
C ALA A 16 22.93 -28.75 55.24
N LEU A 17 22.76 -27.43 55.46
CA LEU A 17 21.60 -26.72 54.99
C LEU A 17 21.71 -26.54 53.47
N ALA A 18 20.92 -27.31 52.73
CA ALA A 18 20.67 -27.06 51.31
C ALA A 18 19.78 -25.81 51.19
N LEU A 19 20.34 -24.67 50.84
CA LEU A 19 19.57 -23.51 50.35
C LEU A 19 19.02 -23.85 48.95
N ALA A 20 17.78 -24.31 48.91
CA ALA A 20 17.01 -24.30 47.65
C ALA A 20 16.73 -22.87 47.25
N GLY A 21 17.63 -22.28 46.45
CA GLY A 21 17.40 -21.03 45.76
C GLY A 21 16.35 -21.23 44.68
N CYS A 22 15.09 -20.85 44.95
CA CYS A 22 14.09 -20.63 43.91
C CYS A 22 14.53 -19.43 43.07
N GLY A 23 15.44 -19.66 42.12
CA GLY A 23 15.61 -18.76 41.00
C GLY A 23 14.38 -18.85 40.12
N LYS A 24 13.44 -17.90 40.26
CA LYS A 24 12.50 -17.59 39.18
C LYS A 24 13.33 -17.11 38.01
N GLY A 25 13.74 -18.05 37.16
CA GLY A 25 14.19 -17.74 35.83
C GLY A 25 12.98 -17.13 35.11
N THR A 26 12.94 -15.81 35.03
CA THR A 26 12.20 -15.12 33.98
C THR A 26 12.84 -15.60 32.67
N THR A 27 12.29 -16.67 32.10
CA THR A 27 12.43 -16.94 30.68
C THR A 27 11.81 -15.73 29.99
N ASP A 28 12.68 -14.81 29.62
CA ASP A 28 12.39 -13.83 28.60
C ASP A 28 12.12 -14.65 27.32
N GLN A 29 10.85 -15.04 27.17
CA GLN A 29 10.33 -15.51 25.91
C GLN A 29 10.26 -14.27 25.01
N SER A 30 11.42 -13.86 24.50
CA SER A 30 11.46 -13.16 23.24
C SER A 30 10.71 -14.09 22.28
N LYS A 31 9.45 -13.73 21.99
CA LYS A 31 8.68 -14.40 20.95
C LYS A 31 9.51 -14.24 19.69
N GLU A 32 10.28 -15.28 19.37
CA GLU A 32 10.94 -15.42 18.09
C GLU A 32 9.84 -15.23 17.06
N GLN A 33 9.82 -14.03 16.44
CA GLN A 33 8.82 -13.72 15.42
C GLN A 33 9.05 -14.75 14.33
N ALA A 34 8.10 -15.66 14.18
CA ALA A 34 8.16 -16.70 13.17
C ALA A 34 8.42 -16.02 11.83
N VAL A 35 9.60 -16.27 11.28
CA VAL A 35 9.99 -15.74 9.98
C VAL A 35 9.03 -16.31 8.95
N VAL A 36 8.18 -15.47 8.41
CA VAL A 36 7.22 -15.87 7.37
C VAL A 36 7.99 -16.45 6.19
N ALA A 37 7.69 -17.69 5.81
CA ALA A 37 8.35 -18.37 4.71
C ALA A 37 8.08 -17.67 3.36
N LYS A 38 9.07 -17.68 2.48
CA LYS A 38 8.88 -17.21 1.09
C LYS A 38 7.98 -18.16 0.34
N VAL A 39 7.10 -17.60 -0.50
CA VAL A 39 6.22 -18.34 -1.39
C VAL A 39 6.60 -18.01 -2.84
N ALA A 40 7.00 -19.04 -3.60
CA ALA A 40 7.38 -18.84 -4.99
C ALA A 40 6.18 -18.39 -5.84
N ALA A 41 6.44 -17.49 -6.79
CA ALA A 41 5.45 -17.11 -7.79
C ALA A 41 5.17 -18.30 -8.75
N PRO A 42 4.02 -18.30 -9.45
CA PRO A 42 3.75 -19.28 -10.49
C PRO A 42 4.88 -19.31 -11.53
N ALA A 43 5.12 -20.49 -12.13
CA ALA A 43 6.21 -20.67 -13.09
C ALA A 43 6.23 -19.59 -14.18
N GLY A 44 7.40 -18.97 -14.38
CA GLY A 44 7.61 -17.92 -15.38
C GLY A 44 7.05 -16.54 -15.00
N LYS A 45 6.57 -16.34 -13.77
CA LYS A 45 6.05 -15.06 -13.27
C LYS A 45 6.83 -14.57 -12.05
N GLN A 46 6.71 -13.28 -11.78
CA GLN A 46 7.09 -12.64 -10.52
C GLN A 46 5.83 -12.17 -9.82
N TRP A 47 5.84 -12.13 -8.50
CA TRP A 47 4.70 -11.62 -7.74
C TRP A 47 4.45 -10.13 -8.02
N SER A 48 5.50 -9.34 -8.19
CA SER A 48 5.40 -7.91 -8.55
C SER A 48 4.77 -7.63 -9.92
N THR A 49 4.68 -8.64 -10.80
CA THR A 49 3.97 -8.55 -12.09
C THR A 49 2.61 -9.26 -12.09
N THR A 50 2.24 -9.86 -10.96
CA THR A 50 0.94 -10.52 -10.80
C THR A 50 -0.05 -9.51 -10.21
N VAL A 51 -0.99 -9.05 -11.06
CA VAL A 51 -1.98 -8.04 -10.67
C VAL A 51 -3.38 -8.61 -10.82
N THR A 52 -4.21 -8.37 -9.81
CA THR A 52 -5.64 -8.73 -9.82
C THR A 52 -6.49 -7.57 -9.34
N LYS A 53 -7.73 -7.49 -9.82
CA LYS A 53 -8.71 -6.54 -9.30
C LYS A 53 -9.48 -7.20 -8.17
N THR A 54 -9.60 -6.54 -7.04
CA THR A 54 -10.31 -7.06 -5.86
C THR A 54 -11.81 -6.81 -5.94
N ALA A 55 -12.57 -7.54 -5.14
CA ALA A 55 -14.03 -7.36 -5.05
C ALA A 55 -14.40 -5.98 -4.50
N GLU A 56 -13.56 -5.44 -3.63
CA GLU A 56 -13.69 -4.11 -3.03
C GLU A 56 -13.31 -2.99 -4.01
N GLY A 57 -12.86 -3.36 -5.20
CA GLY A 57 -12.52 -2.43 -6.27
C GLY A 57 -11.10 -1.88 -6.22
N GLY A 58 -10.22 -2.45 -5.41
CA GLY A 58 -8.78 -2.19 -5.43
C GLY A 58 -8.05 -2.94 -6.54
N TYR A 59 -6.75 -2.70 -6.65
CA TYR A 59 -5.83 -3.45 -7.49
C TYR A 59 -4.73 -4.03 -6.61
N LEU A 60 -4.66 -5.36 -6.57
CA LEU A 60 -3.72 -6.10 -5.75
C LEU A 60 -2.53 -6.56 -6.61
N MET A 61 -1.33 -6.19 -6.18
CA MET A 61 -0.06 -6.70 -6.68
C MET A 61 0.48 -7.72 -5.70
N GLY A 62 0.88 -8.88 -6.18
CA GLY A 62 1.53 -9.88 -5.36
C GLY A 62 0.73 -11.16 -5.16
N ASN A 63 1.15 -11.93 -4.16
CA ASN A 63 0.46 -13.15 -3.75
C ASN A 63 -0.86 -12.80 -3.04
N PRO A 64 -2.04 -13.21 -3.56
CA PRO A 64 -3.31 -12.92 -2.90
C PRO A 64 -3.44 -13.59 -1.52
N ASP A 65 -2.69 -14.69 -1.30
CA ASP A 65 -2.64 -15.42 -0.04
C ASP A 65 -1.46 -14.99 0.86
N ALA A 66 -0.83 -13.85 0.54
CA ALA A 66 0.26 -13.33 1.37
C ALA A 66 -0.20 -13.09 2.81
N PRO A 67 0.60 -13.52 3.81
CA PRO A 67 0.26 -13.34 5.23
C PRO A 67 0.31 -11.88 5.70
N ILE A 68 1.03 -11.02 4.95
CA ILE A 68 1.05 -9.58 5.19
C ILE A 68 0.37 -8.90 4.02
N LYS A 69 -0.75 -8.26 4.30
CA LYS A 69 -1.56 -7.54 3.32
C LYS A 69 -1.50 -6.05 3.63
N ILE A 70 -0.99 -5.28 2.69
CA ILE A 70 -0.93 -3.83 2.79
C ILE A 70 -1.97 -3.26 1.84
N ILE A 71 -2.85 -2.41 2.35
CA ILE A 71 -3.77 -1.61 1.54
C ILE A 71 -3.26 -0.18 1.57
N GLU A 72 -3.03 0.39 0.41
CA GLU A 72 -2.69 1.80 0.23
C GLU A 72 -3.89 2.55 -0.33
N TYR A 73 -4.31 3.60 0.34
CA TYR A 73 -5.25 4.59 -0.18
C TYR A 73 -4.45 5.77 -0.73
N ALA A 74 -4.42 5.88 -2.06
CA ALA A 74 -3.59 6.85 -2.77
C ALA A 74 -4.41 7.72 -3.71
N SER A 75 -4.02 8.98 -3.85
CA SER A 75 -4.54 9.93 -4.83
C SER A 75 -3.48 10.24 -5.88
N LEU A 76 -3.86 10.25 -7.14
CA LEU A 76 -2.95 10.54 -8.25
C LEU A 76 -2.48 12.00 -8.28
N THR A 77 -3.20 12.89 -7.61
CA THR A 77 -2.84 14.31 -7.46
C THR A 77 -2.11 14.62 -6.14
N CYS A 78 -1.78 13.60 -5.33
CA CYS A 78 -1.08 13.78 -4.08
C CYS A 78 0.45 13.69 -4.28
N SER A 79 1.19 14.75 -3.91
CA SER A 79 2.65 14.76 -3.99
C SER A 79 3.30 13.73 -3.06
N HIS A 80 2.78 13.58 -1.83
CA HIS A 80 3.31 12.56 -0.90
C HIS A 80 3.10 11.12 -1.39
N CYS A 81 2.03 10.85 -2.17
CA CYS A 81 1.87 9.54 -2.83
C CYS A 81 2.91 9.35 -3.94
N ALA A 82 3.22 10.42 -4.68
CA ALA A 82 4.27 10.38 -5.70
C ALA A 82 5.66 10.17 -5.08
N ASP A 83 5.96 10.88 -3.98
CA ASP A 83 7.21 10.71 -3.24
C ASP A 83 7.36 9.27 -2.73
N PHE A 84 6.32 8.74 -2.08
CA PHE A 84 6.31 7.35 -1.62
C PHE A 84 6.51 6.35 -2.75
N SER A 85 5.81 6.54 -3.87
CA SER A 85 5.96 5.68 -5.05
C SER A 85 7.39 5.69 -5.58
N LYS A 86 7.99 6.88 -5.71
CA LYS A 86 9.35 7.06 -6.21
C LYS A 86 10.42 6.48 -5.29
N GLU A 87 10.25 6.64 -3.98
CA GLU A 87 11.28 6.29 -3.00
C GLU A 87 11.19 4.83 -2.53
N SER A 88 10.00 4.23 -2.57
CA SER A 88 9.75 2.97 -1.86
C SER A 88 9.22 1.83 -2.73
N HIS A 89 8.51 2.10 -3.84
CA HIS A 89 7.82 1.03 -4.59
C HIS A 89 8.77 -0.04 -5.12
N GLU A 90 9.93 0.33 -5.67
CA GLU A 90 10.88 -0.64 -6.22
C GLU A 90 11.49 -1.53 -5.14
N GLU A 91 11.77 -0.98 -3.96
CA GLU A 91 12.23 -1.76 -2.81
C GLU A 91 11.13 -2.69 -2.30
N ILE A 92 9.90 -2.18 -2.15
CA ILE A 92 8.75 -2.97 -1.73
C ILE A 92 8.48 -4.14 -2.68
N LYS A 93 8.54 -3.91 -3.99
CA LYS A 93 8.39 -4.97 -5.01
C LYS A 93 9.46 -6.05 -4.84
N ARG A 94 10.73 -5.64 -4.85
CA ARG A 94 11.88 -6.55 -4.85
C ARG A 94 12.01 -7.33 -3.53
N ASP A 95 11.94 -6.62 -2.38
CA ASP A 95 12.35 -7.18 -1.11
C ASP A 95 11.18 -7.78 -0.30
N PHE A 96 9.94 -7.43 -0.68
CA PHE A 96 8.76 -7.88 0.04
C PHE A 96 7.76 -8.62 -0.86
N ILE A 97 7.27 -8.00 -1.94
CA ILE A 97 6.23 -8.59 -2.79
C ILE A 97 6.76 -9.82 -3.51
N ASP A 98 7.93 -9.75 -4.14
CA ASP A 98 8.51 -10.88 -4.88
C ASP A 98 8.92 -12.05 -3.99
N THR A 99 8.95 -11.87 -2.67
CA THR A 99 9.08 -12.97 -1.73
C THR A 99 7.78 -13.77 -1.54
N GLY A 100 6.64 -13.27 -2.02
CA GLY A 100 5.30 -13.83 -1.80
C GLY A 100 4.77 -13.68 -0.39
N ARG A 101 5.49 -12.98 0.50
CA ARG A 101 5.10 -12.74 1.90
C ARG A 101 4.23 -11.51 2.09
N VAL A 102 4.29 -10.58 1.15
CA VAL A 102 3.56 -9.32 1.18
C VAL A 102 2.76 -9.18 -0.10
N SER A 103 1.53 -8.68 0.00
CA SER A 103 0.76 -8.15 -1.10
C SER A 103 0.47 -6.67 -0.88
N LEU A 104 0.45 -5.91 -1.97
CA LEU A 104 0.08 -4.50 -1.96
C LEU A 104 -1.22 -4.33 -2.75
N GLU A 105 -2.27 -3.88 -2.09
CA GLU A 105 -3.52 -3.51 -2.72
C GLU A 105 -3.65 -1.98 -2.71
N VAL A 106 -3.89 -1.38 -3.89
CA VAL A 106 -4.07 0.07 -4.00
C VAL A 106 -5.52 0.39 -4.30
N HIS A 107 -6.06 1.33 -3.52
CA HIS A 107 -7.35 1.97 -3.75
C HIS A 107 -7.15 3.44 -4.09
N ASN A 108 -7.80 3.89 -5.17
CA ASN A 108 -7.83 5.31 -5.49
C ASN A 108 -8.68 6.05 -4.45
N PHE A 109 -8.08 7.03 -3.78
CA PHE A 109 -8.76 7.95 -2.85
C PHE A 109 -8.93 9.30 -3.54
N ILE A 110 -10.16 9.58 -3.96
CA ILE A 110 -10.47 10.73 -4.81
C ILE A 110 -10.52 12.01 -4.00
N ARG A 111 -9.73 13.00 -4.40
CA ARG A 111 -9.60 14.30 -3.74
C ARG A 111 -10.25 15.45 -4.52
N ASP A 112 -10.26 15.34 -5.84
CA ASP A 112 -10.70 16.40 -6.74
C ASP A 112 -11.12 15.82 -8.12
N PRO A 113 -11.75 16.61 -9.00
CA PRO A 113 -12.17 16.13 -10.32
C PRO A 113 -11.03 15.73 -11.26
N LEU A 114 -9.83 16.33 -11.13
CA LEU A 114 -8.65 15.94 -11.89
C LEU A 114 -8.21 14.53 -11.50
N ASP A 115 -8.12 14.27 -10.20
CA ASP A 115 -7.81 12.95 -9.64
C ASP A 115 -8.84 11.90 -10.07
N ALA A 116 -10.15 12.21 -9.98
CA ALA A 116 -11.21 11.32 -10.44
C ALA A 116 -11.07 10.97 -11.92
N THR A 117 -10.76 11.96 -12.76
CA THR A 117 -10.58 11.77 -14.20
C THR A 117 -9.36 10.86 -14.48
N ALA A 118 -8.22 11.16 -13.89
CA ALA A 118 -7.01 10.36 -14.05
C ALA A 118 -7.20 8.93 -13.53
N ALA A 119 -7.78 8.76 -12.34
CA ALA A 119 -8.08 7.46 -11.75
C ALA A 119 -9.04 6.64 -12.62
N ALA A 120 -10.09 7.25 -13.17
CA ALA A 120 -11.01 6.56 -14.08
C ALA A 120 -10.29 6.05 -15.32
N ILE A 121 -9.38 6.83 -15.91
CA ILE A 121 -8.63 6.42 -17.10
C ILE A 121 -7.73 5.23 -16.81
N ILE A 122 -6.90 5.26 -15.76
CA ILE A 122 -5.99 4.16 -15.45
C ILE A 122 -6.75 2.87 -15.12
N ARG A 123 -7.92 2.96 -14.51
CA ARG A 123 -8.76 1.80 -14.14
C ARG A 123 -9.48 1.17 -15.31
N CYS A 124 -9.58 1.85 -16.44
CA CYS A 124 -10.14 1.32 -17.68
C CYS A 124 -9.09 0.60 -18.55
N ALA A 125 -7.82 0.74 -18.25
CA ALA A 125 -6.77 -0.02 -18.89
C ALA A 125 -6.83 -1.52 -18.47
N PRO A 126 -6.18 -2.43 -19.22
CA PRO A 126 -6.00 -3.80 -18.77
C PRO A 126 -5.44 -3.87 -17.35
N VAL A 127 -5.87 -4.87 -16.56
CA VAL A 127 -5.58 -4.96 -15.13
C VAL A 127 -4.09 -4.92 -14.82
N ASP A 128 -3.27 -5.57 -15.62
CA ASP A 128 -1.82 -5.59 -15.52
C ASP A 128 -1.15 -4.23 -15.84
N ARG A 129 -1.88 -3.30 -16.46
CA ARG A 129 -1.42 -1.95 -16.75
C ARG A 129 -1.68 -0.95 -15.64
N TYR A 130 -2.44 -1.32 -14.61
CA TYR A 130 -2.83 -0.40 -13.54
C TYR A 130 -1.60 0.20 -12.82
N PHE A 131 -0.73 -0.63 -12.24
CA PHE A 131 0.46 -0.14 -11.53
C PHE A 131 1.45 0.60 -12.42
N PRO A 132 1.80 0.10 -13.63
CA PRO A 132 2.65 0.85 -14.54
C PRO A 132 2.10 2.24 -14.90
N LEU A 133 0.78 2.38 -15.10
CA LEU A 133 0.16 3.67 -15.39
C LEU A 133 0.14 4.57 -14.15
N GLN A 134 -0.17 4.04 -12.97
CA GLN A 134 -0.13 4.78 -11.71
C GLN A 134 1.27 5.33 -11.43
N GLU A 135 2.30 4.50 -11.55
CA GLU A 135 3.69 4.88 -11.35
C GLU A 135 4.13 5.94 -12.36
N ASN A 136 3.70 5.82 -13.62
CA ASN A 136 3.94 6.86 -14.63
C ASN A 136 3.29 8.19 -14.28
N VAL A 137 2.04 8.17 -13.76
CA VAL A 137 1.38 9.40 -13.29
C VAL A 137 2.17 10.03 -12.16
N PHE A 138 2.58 9.26 -11.16
CA PHE A 138 3.37 9.76 -10.03
C PHE A 138 4.72 10.31 -10.46
N ALA A 139 5.42 9.61 -11.35
CA ALA A 139 6.71 10.06 -11.89
C ALA A 139 6.60 11.34 -12.74
N SER A 140 5.42 11.63 -13.28
CA SER A 140 5.16 12.74 -14.21
C SER A 140 4.12 13.73 -13.69
N GLN A 141 3.95 13.86 -12.36
CA GLN A 141 2.96 14.78 -11.78
C GLN A 141 3.15 16.23 -12.23
N GLU A 142 4.39 16.68 -12.43
CA GLU A 142 4.66 18.04 -12.95
C GLU A 142 4.05 18.23 -14.35
N GLU A 143 4.17 17.24 -15.24
CA GLU A 143 3.56 17.27 -16.57
C GLU A 143 2.04 17.25 -16.47
N LEU A 144 1.48 16.40 -15.58
CA LEU A 144 0.05 16.35 -15.31
C LEU A 144 -0.48 17.72 -14.90
N PHE A 145 0.16 18.37 -13.93
CA PHE A 145 -0.23 19.71 -13.46
C PHE A 145 0.05 20.84 -14.46
N ALA A 146 1.05 20.68 -15.33
CA ALA A 146 1.30 21.63 -16.40
C ALA A 146 0.11 21.70 -17.40
N GLY A 147 -0.61 20.58 -17.59
CA GLY A 147 -1.85 20.56 -18.37
C GLY A 147 -2.99 21.35 -17.73
N VAL A 148 -2.99 21.49 -16.42
CA VAL A 148 -3.98 22.27 -15.65
C VAL A 148 -3.66 23.77 -15.71
N LYS A 149 -2.40 24.12 -15.56
CA LYS A 149 -1.95 25.51 -15.48
C LYS A 149 -2.37 26.33 -16.71
N GLY A 150 -3.13 27.39 -16.45
CA GLY A 150 -3.67 28.24 -17.49
C GLY A 150 -4.93 27.73 -18.18
N ASN A 151 -5.42 26.53 -17.81
CA ASN A 151 -6.64 25.92 -18.33
C ASN A 151 -7.76 25.81 -17.27
N ASP A 152 -7.60 26.44 -16.11
CA ASP A 152 -8.53 26.38 -14.99
C ASP A 152 -9.97 26.76 -15.40
N ALA A 153 -10.13 27.88 -16.12
CA ALA A 153 -11.43 28.33 -16.59
C ALA A 153 -12.10 27.34 -17.56
N ALA A 154 -11.31 26.66 -18.41
CA ALA A 154 -11.82 25.62 -19.29
C ALA A 154 -12.24 24.36 -18.50
N GLY A 155 -11.45 24.00 -17.46
CA GLY A 155 -11.78 22.94 -16.52
C GLY A 155 -13.08 23.21 -15.77
N GLU A 156 -13.24 24.40 -15.22
CA GLU A 156 -14.49 24.83 -14.56
C GLU A 156 -15.70 24.81 -15.51
N ALA A 157 -15.52 25.25 -16.76
CA ALA A 157 -16.57 25.20 -17.77
C ALA A 157 -16.98 23.74 -18.08
N ALA A 158 -16.02 22.83 -18.18
CA ALA A 158 -16.27 21.41 -18.38
C ALA A 158 -17.11 20.80 -17.25
N MET A 159 -16.85 21.18 -16.00
CA MET A 159 -17.58 20.68 -14.83
C MET A 159 -19.04 21.18 -14.75
N LYS A 160 -19.40 22.23 -15.50
CA LYS A 160 -20.78 22.75 -15.61
C LYS A 160 -21.62 22.02 -16.66
N LEU A 161 -21.00 21.17 -17.48
CA LEU A 161 -21.71 20.38 -18.51
C LEU A 161 -22.62 19.30 -17.87
N PRO A 162 -23.56 18.72 -18.65
CA PRO A 162 -24.31 17.56 -18.21
C PRO A 162 -23.40 16.42 -17.73
N PRO A 163 -23.79 15.63 -16.71
CA PRO A 163 -22.90 14.67 -16.04
C PRO A 163 -22.08 13.80 -16.98
N ALA A 164 -22.67 13.19 -17.99
CA ALA A 164 -21.97 12.29 -18.93
C ALA A 164 -20.92 13.01 -19.82
N GLN A 165 -20.94 14.33 -19.88
CA GLN A 165 -20.02 15.12 -20.69
C GLN A 165 -18.89 15.75 -19.87
N ARG A 166 -19.01 15.82 -18.54
CA ARG A 166 -18.09 16.54 -17.65
C ARG A 166 -16.66 16.00 -17.75
N PHE A 167 -16.50 14.72 -17.48
CA PHE A 167 -15.18 14.11 -17.39
C PHE A 167 -14.47 13.97 -18.75
N PRO A 168 -15.15 13.61 -19.86
CA PRO A 168 -14.54 13.71 -21.20
C PRO A 168 -14.11 15.14 -21.56
N ALA A 169 -14.93 16.14 -21.26
CA ALA A 169 -14.61 17.55 -21.52
C ALA A 169 -13.46 18.02 -20.61
N LEU A 170 -13.45 17.63 -19.33
CA LEU A 170 -12.39 17.95 -18.38
C LEU A 170 -11.06 17.36 -18.82
N ALA A 171 -11.04 16.08 -19.25
CA ALA A 171 -9.83 15.45 -19.75
C ALA A 171 -9.23 16.19 -20.94
N LYS A 172 -10.09 16.67 -21.87
CA LYS A 172 -9.66 17.46 -23.01
C LYS A 172 -9.18 18.86 -22.61
N ALA A 173 -9.93 19.53 -21.73
CA ALA A 173 -9.61 20.88 -21.27
C ALA A 173 -8.26 20.93 -20.54
N LEU A 174 -7.97 19.91 -19.72
CA LEU A 174 -6.75 19.80 -18.93
C LEU A 174 -5.65 18.94 -19.57
N LYS A 175 -5.81 18.58 -20.86
CA LYS A 175 -4.85 17.77 -21.66
C LYS A 175 -4.55 16.38 -21.09
N LEU A 176 -5.41 15.84 -20.24
CA LEU A 176 -5.26 14.49 -19.71
C LEU A 176 -5.39 13.41 -20.80
N ASP A 177 -6.21 13.66 -21.80
CA ASP A 177 -6.34 12.79 -22.97
C ASP A 177 -4.99 12.62 -23.68
N GLN A 178 -4.26 13.72 -23.92
CA GLN A 178 -2.92 13.69 -24.53
C GLN A 178 -1.89 13.02 -23.61
N PHE A 179 -1.94 13.33 -22.32
CA PHE A 179 -1.07 12.74 -21.31
C PHE A 179 -1.18 11.21 -21.30
N PHE A 180 -2.39 10.67 -21.29
CA PHE A 180 -2.60 9.23 -21.26
C PHE A 180 -2.42 8.55 -22.63
N GLN A 181 -2.73 9.24 -23.73
CA GLN A 181 -2.43 8.72 -25.07
C GLN A 181 -0.93 8.52 -25.28
N SER A 182 -0.10 9.45 -24.85
CA SER A 182 1.36 9.31 -24.92
C SER A 182 1.89 8.12 -24.10
N ARG A 183 1.08 7.63 -23.17
CA ARG A 183 1.36 6.45 -22.32
C ARG A 183 0.64 5.19 -22.75
N GLY A 184 0.12 5.19 -24.00
CA GLY A 184 -0.45 4.02 -24.65
C GLY A 184 -1.89 3.70 -24.22
N VAL A 185 -2.68 4.68 -23.75
CA VAL A 185 -4.12 4.53 -23.55
C VAL A 185 -4.85 5.12 -24.77
N PRO A 186 -5.58 4.34 -25.57
CA PRO A 186 -6.25 4.82 -26.78
C PRO A 186 -7.31 5.88 -26.48
N ALA A 187 -7.48 6.86 -27.39
CA ALA A 187 -8.41 7.96 -27.21
C ALA A 187 -9.89 7.51 -27.10
N ASP A 188 -10.28 6.50 -27.87
CA ASP A 188 -11.62 5.91 -27.81
C ASP A 188 -11.88 5.21 -26.48
N GLN A 189 -10.89 4.53 -25.93
CA GLN A 189 -10.96 3.93 -24.61
C GLN A 189 -11.08 5.00 -23.51
N ILE A 190 -10.30 6.09 -23.59
CA ILE A 190 -10.41 7.23 -22.66
C ILE A 190 -11.85 7.79 -22.68
N ASN A 191 -12.36 8.07 -23.88
CA ASN A 191 -13.71 8.64 -24.04
C ASN A 191 -14.82 7.71 -23.54
N ALA A 192 -14.75 6.42 -23.87
CA ALA A 192 -15.71 5.42 -23.39
C ALA A 192 -15.69 5.29 -21.87
N CYS A 193 -14.50 5.32 -21.28
CA CYS A 193 -14.33 5.22 -19.84
C CYS A 193 -14.88 6.42 -19.07
N LEU A 194 -14.57 7.61 -19.52
CA LEU A 194 -14.99 8.86 -18.88
C LEU A 194 -16.46 9.18 -19.14
N GLY A 195 -17.04 8.69 -20.23
CA GLY A 195 -18.47 8.77 -20.53
C GLY A 195 -19.32 7.84 -19.65
N ASN A 196 -18.71 6.84 -19.03
CA ASN A 196 -19.41 5.93 -18.12
C ASN A 196 -19.39 6.47 -16.68
N LEU A 197 -20.48 7.07 -16.26
CA LEU A 197 -20.61 7.69 -14.92
C LEU A 197 -20.47 6.69 -13.77
N ASP A 198 -20.77 5.41 -13.99
CA ASP A 198 -20.59 4.37 -12.97
C ASP A 198 -19.13 4.23 -12.55
N ASN A 199 -18.18 4.46 -13.47
CA ASN A 199 -16.76 4.42 -13.15
C ASN A 199 -16.39 5.50 -12.12
N ILE A 200 -16.89 6.70 -12.32
CA ILE A 200 -16.65 7.83 -11.40
C ILE A 200 -17.38 7.61 -10.07
N SER A 201 -18.67 7.24 -10.14
CA SER A 201 -19.48 6.99 -8.95
C SER A 201 -18.88 5.92 -8.05
N LYS A 202 -18.34 4.84 -8.61
CA LYS A 202 -17.65 3.79 -7.85
C LYS A 202 -16.38 4.28 -7.17
N LEU A 203 -15.64 5.18 -7.79
CA LEU A 203 -14.46 5.80 -7.19
C LEU A 203 -14.82 6.66 -5.97
N GLU A 204 -15.86 7.50 -6.11
CA GLU A 204 -16.37 8.34 -5.02
C GLU A 204 -16.92 7.49 -3.87
N GLN A 205 -17.71 6.45 -4.20
CA GLN A 205 -18.23 5.51 -3.20
C GLN A 205 -17.10 4.78 -2.46
N GLY A 206 -16.07 4.32 -3.17
CA GLY A 206 -14.89 3.68 -2.57
C GLY A 206 -14.16 4.63 -1.62
N THR A 207 -13.99 5.90 -1.99
CA THR A 207 -13.40 6.93 -1.13
C THR A 207 -14.23 7.14 0.14
N ASN A 208 -15.55 7.30 -0.01
CA ASN A 208 -16.44 7.52 1.14
C ASN A 208 -16.45 6.31 2.09
N ALA A 209 -16.49 5.09 1.55
CA ALA A 209 -16.42 3.86 2.35
C ALA A 209 -15.09 3.76 3.12
N ALA A 210 -13.98 4.16 2.51
CA ALA A 210 -12.67 4.17 3.16
C ALA A 210 -12.60 5.20 4.30
N VAL A 211 -13.15 6.40 4.09
CA VAL A 211 -13.28 7.43 5.14
C VAL A 211 -14.11 6.92 6.30
N GLU A 212 -15.24 6.27 6.02
CA GLU A 212 -16.12 5.74 7.05
C GLU A 212 -15.45 4.63 7.85
N LYS A 213 -14.84 3.66 7.14
CA LYS A 213 -14.26 2.45 7.75
C LYS A 213 -12.97 2.74 8.52
N TYR A 214 -12.06 3.49 7.92
CA TYR A 214 -10.70 3.68 8.44
C TYR A 214 -10.42 5.08 8.94
N LYS A 215 -11.41 6.00 8.88
CA LYS A 215 -11.28 7.40 9.31
C LYS A 215 -10.13 8.13 8.61
N ILE A 216 -9.93 7.84 7.32
CA ILE A 216 -8.86 8.42 6.52
C ILE A 216 -9.01 9.93 6.43
N GLN A 217 -7.93 10.65 6.74
CA GLN A 217 -7.86 12.12 6.72
C GLN A 217 -6.94 12.66 5.63
N GLY A 218 -6.16 11.80 5.00
CA GLY A 218 -5.19 12.19 3.96
C GLY A 218 -4.57 11.01 3.23
N THR A 219 -3.76 11.31 2.24
CA THR A 219 -3.06 10.32 1.41
C THR A 219 -1.56 10.58 1.40
N PRO A 220 -0.72 9.52 1.29
CA PRO A 220 -1.14 8.12 1.34
C PRO A 220 -1.57 7.69 2.75
N THR A 221 -2.51 6.75 2.86
CA THR A 221 -2.85 6.06 4.11
C THR A 221 -2.69 4.57 3.90
N PHE A 222 -2.06 3.91 4.87
CA PHE A 222 -1.79 2.47 4.81
C PHE A 222 -2.57 1.73 5.89
N VAL A 223 -3.15 0.60 5.49
CA VAL A 223 -3.79 -0.35 6.40
C VAL A 223 -3.09 -1.70 6.26
N VAL A 224 -2.64 -2.28 7.37
CA VAL A 224 -1.93 -3.55 7.37
C VAL A 224 -2.78 -4.60 8.07
N ASN A 225 -3.11 -5.67 7.34
CA ASN A 225 -3.92 -6.80 7.81
C ASN A 225 -5.35 -6.42 8.30
N GLY A 226 -5.91 -5.32 7.79
CA GLY A 226 -7.29 -4.90 8.05
C GLY A 226 -7.50 -3.91 9.18
#